data_4bec8eca0475c2e08386e67d61bba1f2
#
_entry.id   4bec8eca0475c2e08386e67d61bba1f2
#
_cell.length_a   1.000
_cell.length_b   1.000
_cell.length_c   1.000
_cell.angle_alpha   90.00
_cell.angle_beta   90.00
_cell.angle_gamma   90.00
#
_symmetry.space_group_name_H-M   'P 1'
#
loop_
_entity.id
_entity.type
_entity.pdbx_description
1 polymer ?
#
loop_
_entity_poly.entity_id
_entity_poly.type
_entity_poly.pdbx_seq_one_letter_code
_entity_poly.pdbx_strand_id
1 'polypeptide(L)'
;MRTLRGRARAAVGVDIKASPFTDRVGSITDRAFVRESMRGVGTVMHAATLHKPHVAIHSKQDFVETNITGTLVMLEEAVKAGVERFIYTSTTSTFGAALTPAAGEPAAWVTEDVVPVARNVYGVTKLAAESLCELFNRTERLPTLVLRTSRFFPEDDDSAAVRSQYSTDNAQANELLYRRVDVDDIVSAHLLAEEKALDLEFRRYIISATTPFRQADLAALRNNAAAVVHELFPDAAELYARQGWTLFPTIDRVYVNDRAVQELGWRPQYDFQRVLRCLREGSDFRSPLARQVGSKGYHSGVFEEGPYPVQEPH
;
A
#
# COMPACT_ATOMS: atom_id res chain seq x y z
N MET A 1 12.12 6.29 6.98
CA MET A 1 13.42 6.88 7.36
C MET A 1 13.47 8.41 7.20
N ARG A 2 13.16 9.01 6.02
CA ARG A 2 13.19 10.50 5.86
C ARG A 2 12.43 11.22 6.96
N THR A 3 11.18 10.85 7.20
CA THR A 3 10.30 11.48 8.19
C THR A 3 10.81 11.28 9.63
N LEU A 4 11.28 10.08 9.97
CA LEU A 4 11.83 9.82 11.31
C LEU A 4 13.07 10.67 11.59
N ARG A 5 14.01 10.72 10.63
CA ARG A 5 15.21 11.57 10.74
C ARG A 5 14.87 13.06 10.76
N GLY A 6 13.92 13.51 9.93
CA GLY A 6 13.43 14.88 9.94
C GLY A 6 12.77 15.30 11.26
N ARG A 7 12.25 14.35 12.02
CA ARG A 7 11.69 14.55 13.37
C ARG A 7 12.72 14.28 14.49
N ALA A 8 14.00 14.12 14.15
CA ALA A 8 15.08 13.78 15.09
C ALA A 8 14.80 12.51 15.92
N ARG A 9 14.02 11.56 15.37
CA ARG A 9 13.76 10.27 16.02
C ARG A 9 14.91 9.29 15.70
N ALA A 10 15.42 8.64 16.72
CA ALA A 10 16.39 7.57 16.54
C ALA A 10 15.76 6.41 15.75
N ALA A 11 16.39 6.05 14.64
CA ALA A 11 15.92 4.97 13.77
C ALA A 11 17.08 4.36 12.99
N VAL A 12 17.08 3.04 12.84
CA VAL A 12 18.05 2.26 12.06
C VAL A 12 17.38 1.77 10.79
N GLY A 13 17.86 2.20 9.64
CA GLY A 13 17.42 1.72 8.33
C GLY A 13 18.16 0.45 7.93
N VAL A 14 17.37 -0.60 7.63
CA VAL A 14 17.90 -1.90 7.17
C VAL A 14 17.38 -2.20 5.78
N ASP A 15 18.24 -2.56 4.85
CA ASP A 15 17.88 -2.93 3.48
C ASP A 15 18.97 -3.85 2.89
N ILE A 16 18.63 -4.64 1.89
CA ILE A 16 19.61 -5.40 1.09
C ILE A 16 20.42 -4.49 0.15
N LYS A 17 19.94 -3.26 -0.09
CA LYS A 17 20.60 -2.27 -0.96
C LYS A 17 21.13 -1.10 -0.13
N ALA A 18 22.34 -0.67 -0.43
CA ALA A 18 22.88 0.55 0.12
C ALA A 18 22.10 1.79 -0.39
N SER A 19 21.81 2.70 0.50
CA SER A 19 21.18 3.98 0.17
C SER A 19 21.49 5.02 1.27
N PRO A 20 21.23 6.32 1.08
CA PRO A 20 21.35 7.31 2.14
C PRO A 20 20.47 7.05 3.38
N PHE A 21 19.55 6.11 3.29
CA PHE A 21 18.63 5.73 4.36
C PHE A 21 18.86 4.31 4.91
N THR A 22 19.90 3.62 4.41
CA THR A 22 20.31 2.29 4.85
C THR A 22 21.52 2.42 5.76
N ASP A 23 21.33 2.18 7.04
CA ASP A 23 22.42 2.19 8.03
C ASP A 23 23.11 0.83 8.11
N ARG A 24 22.37 -0.25 7.83
CA ARG A 24 22.87 -1.63 7.82
C ARG A 24 22.40 -2.34 6.55
N VAL A 25 23.35 -2.83 5.76
CA VAL A 25 23.06 -3.58 4.54
C VAL A 25 23.07 -5.08 4.85
N GLY A 26 21.94 -5.75 4.62
CA GLY A 26 21.81 -7.20 4.84
C GLY A 26 20.38 -7.69 4.64
N SER A 27 20.22 -9.01 4.64
CA SER A 27 18.93 -9.67 4.40
C SER A 27 18.17 -9.93 5.70
N ILE A 28 16.84 -9.79 5.66
CA ILE A 28 15.94 -10.20 6.75
C ILE A 28 15.93 -11.74 6.94
N THR A 29 16.44 -12.53 6.00
CA THR A 29 16.59 -13.98 6.12
C THR A 29 17.85 -14.39 6.88
N ASP A 30 18.80 -13.47 7.03
CA ASP A 30 20.01 -13.70 7.85
C ASP A 30 19.69 -13.41 9.32
N ARG A 31 19.48 -14.47 10.07
CA ARG A 31 19.12 -14.42 11.50
C ARG A 31 20.18 -13.69 12.35
N ALA A 32 21.45 -13.87 12.08
CA ALA A 32 22.52 -13.24 12.84
C ALA A 32 22.51 -11.71 12.61
N PHE A 33 22.36 -11.31 11.35
CA PHE A 33 22.23 -9.91 10.95
C PHE A 33 20.99 -9.25 11.57
N VAL A 34 19.83 -9.94 11.53
CA VAL A 34 18.57 -9.44 12.10
C VAL A 34 18.71 -9.26 13.61
N ARG A 35 19.24 -10.27 14.32
CA ARG A 35 19.50 -10.21 15.78
C ARG A 35 20.34 -9.00 16.16
N GLU A 36 21.43 -8.78 15.45
CA GLU A 36 22.31 -7.63 15.70
C GLU A 36 21.58 -6.30 15.40
N SER A 37 20.75 -6.28 14.37
CA SER A 37 20.00 -5.06 13.98
C SER A 37 18.88 -4.70 14.95
N MET A 38 18.42 -5.64 15.77
CA MET A 38 17.34 -5.41 16.75
C MET A 38 17.81 -4.98 18.14
N ARG A 39 19.11 -4.88 18.38
CA ARG A 39 19.62 -4.43 19.69
C ARG A 39 19.17 -3.02 20.02
N GLY A 40 18.43 -2.87 21.13
CA GLY A 40 17.92 -1.59 21.63
C GLY A 40 16.76 -1.01 20.79
N VAL A 41 16.13 -1.83 19.94
CA VAL A 41 14.97 -1.42 19.14
C VAL A 41 13.68 -1.65 19.92
N GLY A 42 12.90 -0.61 20.15
CA GLY A 42 11.57 -0.71 20.76
C GLY A 42 10.46 -0.96 19.76
N THR A 43 10.61 -0.49 18.52
CA THR A 43 9.59 -0.65 17.46
C THR A 43 10.21 -1.14 16.17
N VAL A 44 9.59 -2.15 15.55
CA VAL A 44 9.92 -2.60 14.20
C VAL A 44 8.86 -2.12 13.23
N MET A 45 9.27 -1.43 12.15
CA MET A 45 8.44 -1.14 10.98
C MET A 45 8.93 -2.02 9.83
N HIS A 46 8.28 -3.14 9.60
CA HIS A 46 8.69 -4.16 8.64
C HIS A 46 8.03 -3.92 7.27
N ALA A 47 8.81 -3.39 6.32
CA ALA A 47 8.38 -3.14 4.94
C ALA A 47 9.19 -3.97 3.91
N ALA A 48 10.23 -4.71 4.33
CA ALA A 48 11.04 -5.51 3.43
C ALA A 48 10.22 -6.66 2.84
N THR A 49 10.24 -6.80 1.50
CA THR A 49 9.44 -7.80 0.79
C THR A 49 9.88 -7.91 -0.67
N LEU A 50 9.73 -9.08 -1.26
CA LEU A 50 9.49 -9.18 -2.70
C LEU A 50 8.01 -8.88 -2.96
N HIS A 51 7.70 -8.05 -3.95
CA HIS A 51 6.32 -7.67 -4.22
C HIS A 51 5.92 -7.82 -5.70
N LYS A 52 4.72 -7.38 -6.08
CA LYS A 52 4.13 -7.68 -7.39
C LYS A 52 5.08 -7.50 -8.58
N PRO A 53 5.87 -6.41 -8.71
CA PRO A 53 6.83 -6.27 -9.80
C PRO A 53 7.89 -7.38 -9.92
N HIS A 54 8.17 -8.08 -8.84
CA HIS A 54 9.17 -9.16 -8.83
C HIS A 54 8.62 -10.52 -9.29
N VAL A 55 7.30 -10.68 -9.41
CA VAL A 55 6.67 -11.99 -9.73
C VAL A 55 7.17 -12.58 -11.04
N ALA A 56 7.46 -11.75 -12.03
CA ALA A 56 7.92 -12.20 -13.34
C ALA A 56 9.40 -12.63 -13.39
N ILE A 57 10.23 -12.20 -12.43
CA ILE A 57 11.69 -12.37 -12.48
C ILE A 57 12.31 -13.11 -11.29
N HIS A 58 11.51 -13.41 -10.27
CA HIS A 58 11.94 -14.18 -9.10
C HIS A 58 11.17 -15.50 -9.02
N SER A 59 11.81 -16.54 -8.53
CA SER A 59 11.18 -17.82 -8.30
C SER A 59 10.11 -17.73 -7.18
N LYS A 60 9.15 -18.63 -7.17
CA LYS A 60 8.19 -18.75 -6.06
C LYS A 60 8.90 -19.03 -4.73
N GLN A 61 10.04 -19.74 -4.76
CA GLN A 61 10.86 -20.02 -3.59
C GLN A 61 11.47 -18.73 -3.01
N ASP A 62 11.97 -17.81 -3.85
CA ASP A 62 12.48 -16.52 -3.37
C ASP A 62 11.43 -15.72 -2.62
N PHE A 63 10.17 -15.78 -3.08
CA PHE A 63 9.02 -15.17 -2.38
C PHE A 63 8.78 -15.82 -1.02
N VAL A 64 8.83 -17.14 -0.92
CA VAL A 64 8.68 -17.86 0.35
C VAL A 64 9.81 -17.49 1.30
N GLU A 65 11.06 -17.57 0.83
CA GLU A 65 12.24 -17.23 1.64
C GLU A 65 12.19 -15.78 2.14
N THR A 66 11.94 -14.82 1.25
CA THR A 66 11.96 -13.41 1.64
C THR A 66 10.73 -13.04 2.48
N ASN A 67 9.52 -13.36 1.99
CA ASN A 67 8.31 -12.81 2.58
C ASN A 67 7.80 -13.61 3.78
N ILE A 68 8.01 -14.93 3.80
CA ILE A 68 7.56 -15.81 4.90
C ILE A 68 8.72 -16.05 5.87
N THR A 69 9.81 -16.69 5.41
CA THR A 69 10.96 -17.02 6.28
C THR A 69 11.58 -15.75 6.85
N GLY A 70 11.78 -14.71 6.02
CA GLY A 70 12.31 -13.43 6.48
C GLY A 70 11.41 -12.78 7.54
N THR A 71 10.09 -12.78 7.35
CA THR A 71 9.15 -12.24 8.35
C THR A 71 9.18 -13.07 9.64
N LEU A 72 9.25 -14.40 9.55
CA LEU A 72 9.39 -15.27 10.73
C LEU A 72 10.66 -14.95 11.51
N VAL A 73 11.78 -14.81 10.84
CA VAL A 73 13.07 -14.44 11.47
C VAL A 73 12.95 -13.09 12.16
N MET A 74 12.33 -12.09 11.51
CA MET A 74 12.09 -10.76 12.08
C MET A 74 11.25 -10.84 13.36
N LEU A 75 10.16 -11.61 13.37
CA LEU A 75 9.27 -11.77 14.52
C LEU A 75 9.96 -12.48 15.69
N GLU A 76 10.66 -13.61 15.41
CA GLU A 76 11.37 -14.35 16.44
C GLU A 76 12.50 -13.55 17.11
N GLU A 77 13.28 -12.83 16.31
CA GLU A 77 14.37 -12.01 16.86
C GLU A 77 13.82 -10.72 17.51
N ALA A 78 12.66 -10.20 17.07
CA ALA A 78 11.96 -9.11 17.77
C ALA A 78 11.53 -9.50 19.19
N VAL A 79 10.91 -10.68 19.35
CA VAL A 79 10.53 -11.21 20.67
C VAL A 79 11.75 -11.39 21.56
N LYS A 80 12.84 -12.02 21.05
CA LYS A 80 14.08 -12.22 21.81
C LYS A 80 14.76 -10.92 22.22
N ALA A 81 14.65 -9.88 21.41
CA ALA A 81 15.23 -8.57 21.66
C ALA A 81 14.37 -7.70 22.60
N GLY A 82 13.16 -8.14 22.96
CA GLY A 82 12.23 -7.37 23.76
C GLY A 82 11.62 -6.18 23.02
N VAL A 83 11.43 -6.30 21.69
CA VAL A 83 10.72 -5.30 20.89
C VAL A 83 9.30 -5.16 21.43
N GLU A 84 8.86 -3.94 21.68
CA GLU A 84 7.57 -3.66 22.29
C GLU A 84 6.41 -3.71 21.30
N ARG A 85 6.67 -3.42 20.00
CA ARG A 85 5.63 -3.35 18.96
C ARG A 85 6.17 -3.61 17.57
N PHE A 86 5.33 -4.22 16.73
CA PHE A 86 5.68 -4.61 15.38
C PHE A 86 4.63 -4.07 14.38
N ILE A 87 5.05 -3.24 13.43
CA ILE A 87 4.16 -2.68 12.40
C ILE A 87 4.52 -3.35 11.07
N TYR A 88 3.59 -4.12 10.54
CA TYR A 88 3.77 -4.88 9.31
C TYR A 88 3.13 -4.18 8.12
N THR A 89 3.93 -3.78 7.14
CA THR A 89 3.44 -3.24 5.88
C THR A 89 2.98 -4.39 4.98
N SER A 90 1.67 -4.57 4.87
CA SER A 90 1.04 -5.49 3.95
C SER A 90 0.47 -4.74 2.74
N THR A 91 -0.42 -5.35 1.99
CA THR A 91 -0.92 -4.84 0.72
C THR A 91 -2.38 -5.23 0.49
N THR A 92 -3.13 -4.38 -0.21
CA THR A 92 -4.45 -4.74 -0.72
C THR A 92 -4.42 -5.82 -1.82
N SER A 93 -3.24 -6.14 -2.38
CA SER A 93 -3.08 -7.27 -3.31
C SER A 93 -3.40 -8.63 -2.69
N THR A 94 -3.44 -8.74 -1.37
CA THR A 94 -3.87 -9.94 -0.63
C THR A 94 -5.32 -10.32 -0.97
N PHE A 95 -6.19 -9.35 -1.22
CA PHE A 95 -7.59 -9.63 -1.57
C PHE A 95 -7.74 -10.36 -2.92
N GLY A 96 -6.82 -10.14 -3.86
CA GLY A 96 -6.69 -10.90 -5.10
C GLY A 96 -7.98 -10.97 -5.93
N ALA A 97 -8.53 -12.18 -6.13
CA ALA A 97 -9.74 -12.42 -6.93
C ALA A 97 -11.02 -11.83 -6.31
N ALA A 98 -11.05 -11.64 -4.99
CA ALA A 98 -12.19 -10.97 -4.32
C ALA A 98 -12.40 -9.51 -4.78
N LEU A 99 -11.42 -8.91 -5.46
CA LEU A 99 -11.51 -7.56 -6.01
C LEU A 99 -12.16 -7.49 -7.41
N THR A 100 -12.50 -8.62 -8.01
CA THR A 100 -13.04 -8.67 -9.38
C THR A 100 -14.41 -9.31 -9.35
N PRO A 101 -15.48 -8.51 -9.26
CA PRO A 101 -16.83 -9.00 -9.35
C PRO A 101 -17.10 -9.68 -10.70
N ALA A 102 -17.99 -10.65 -10.73
CA ALA A 102 -18.45 -11.28 -11.96
C ALA A 102 -19.10 -10.26 -12.91
N ALA A 103 -19.25 -10.64 -14.16
CA ALA A 103 -19.96 -9.81 -15.13
C ALA A 103 -21.40 -9.55 -14.66
N GLY A 104 -21.85 -8.31 -14.67
CA GLY A 104 -23.19 -7.90 -14.21
C GLY A 104 -23.31 -7.65 -12.69
N GLU A 105 -22.31 -8.04 -11.89
CA GLU A 105 -22.29 -7.74 -10.46
C GLU A 105 -21.83 -6.31 -10.18
N PRO A 106 -22.30 -5.69 -9.08
CA PRO A 106 -21.81 -4.38 -8.63
C PRO A 106 -20.30 -4.38 -8.33
N ALA A 107 -19.70 -3.21 -8.22
CA ALA A 107 -18.33 -3.06 -7.76
C ALA A 107 -18.16 -3.67 -6.34
N ALA A 108 -16.99 -4.22 -6.05
CA ALA A 108 -16.70 -4.76 -4.72
C ALA A 108 -16.51 -3.64 -3.69
N TRP A 109 -17.23 -3.72 -2.58
CA TRP A 109 -17.01 -2.87 -1.39
C TRP A 109 -16.04 -3.59 -0.47
N VAL A 110 -14.78 -3.13 -0.46
CA VAL A 110 -13.68 -3.87 0.15
C VAL A 110 -13.35 -3.28 1.52
N THR A 111 -13.76 -4.00 2.55
CA THR A 111 -13.37 -3.79 3.95
C THR A 111 -12.36 -4.85 4.37
N GLU A 112 -11.81 -4.73 5.57
CA GLU A 112 -10.91 -5.74 6.15
C GLU A 112 -11.56 -7.12 6.35
N ASP A 113 -12.89 -7.19 6.37
CA ASP A 113 -13.66 -8.42 6.58
C ASP A 113 -13.87 -9.23 5.29
N VAL A 114 -13.51 -8.66 4.13
CA VAL A 114 -13.50 -9.40 2.86
C VAL A 114 -12.45 -10.50 2.92
N VAL A 115 -12.90 -11.74 2.69
CA VAL A 115 -12.03 -12.92 2.68
C VAL A 115 -11.05 -12.83 1.50
N PRO A 116 -9.73 -12.81 1.76
CA PRO A 116 -8.75 -12.73 0.69
C PRO A 116 -8.71 -13.99 -0.18
N VAL A 117 -8.59 -13.80 -1.50
CA VAL A 117 -8.39 -14.86 -2.50
C VAL A 117 -7.19 -14.49 -3.36
N ALA A 118 -5.99 -14.76 -2.85
CA ALA A 118 -4.74 -14.37 -3.51
C ALA A 118 -4.62 -14.95 -4.93
N ARG A 119 -4.16 -14.12 -5.90
CA ARG A 119 -4.02 -14.52 -7.31
C ARG A 119 -2.62 -15.01 -7.69
N ASN A 120 -1.63 -14.66 -6.90
CA ASN A 120 -0.23 -14.97 -7.21
C ASN A 120 0.58 -15.22 -5.92
N VAL A 121 1.82 -15.67 -6.10
CA VAL A 121 2.74 -15.98 -4.99
C VAL A 121 2.97 -14.78 -4.06
N TYR A 122 2.97 -13.56 -4.56
CA TYR A 122 3.10 -12.37 -3.73
C TYR A 122 1.94 -12.25 -2.74
N GLY A 123 0.69 -12.32 -3.22
CA GLY A 123 -0.48 -12.27 -2.35
C GLY A 123 -0.51 -13.39 -1.32
N VAL A 124 -0.19 -14.63 -1.75
CA VAL A 124 -0.12 -15.79 -0.86
C VAL A 124 0.90 -15.59 0.25
N THR A 125 2.13 -15.18 -0.10
CA THR A 125 3.20 -15.01 0.89
C THR A 125 2.96 -13.84 1.84
N LYS A 126 2.29 -12.76 1.37
CA LYS A 126 1.88 -11.66 2.25
C LYS A 126 0.81 -12.09 3.25
N LEU A 127 -0.17 -12.91 2.84
CA LEU A 127 -1.19 -13.47 3.74
C LEU A 127 -0.56 -14.41 4.78
N ALA A 128 0.37 -15.26 4.38
CA ALA A 128 1.10 -16.12 5.30
C ALA A 128 1.88 -15.30 6.35
N ALA A 129 2.52 -14.21 5.94
CA ALA A 129 3.22 -13.30 6.84
C ALA A 129 2.26 -12.56 7.79
N GLU A 130 1.07 -12.14 7.33
CA GLU A 130 0.02 -11.59 8.21
C GLU A 130 -0.42 -12.60 9.27
N SER A 131 -0.54 -13.89 8.88
CA SER A 131 -0.91 -14.97 9.81
C SER A 131 0.19 -15.23 10.84
N LEU A 132 1.47 -15.12 10.46
CA LEU A 132 2.59 -15.16 11.41
C LEU A 132 2.52 -13.99 12.40
N CYS A 133 2.25 -12.78 11.93
CA CYS A 133 2.07 -11.60 12.80
C CYS A 133 0.97 -11.84 13.85
N GLU A 134 -0.18 -12.38 13.42
CA GLU A 134 -1.29 -12.71 14.33
C GLU A 134 -0.91 -13.80 15.33
N LEU A 135 -0.21 -14.85 14.88
CA LEU A 135 0.29 -15.91 15.74
C LEU A 135 1.19 -15.36 16.85
N PHE A 136 2.19 -14.54 16.49
CA PHE A 136 3.14 -13.98 17.45
C PHE A 136 2.47 -13.01 18.44
N ASN A 137 1.48 -12.24 18.02
CA ASN A 137 0.68 -11.47 18.96
C ASN A 137 -0.01 -12.38 19.99
N ARG A 138 -0.64 -13.47 19.52
CA ARG A 138 -1.41 -14.37 20.36
C ARG A 138 -0.54 -15.22 21.29
N THR A 139 0.62 -15.72 20.83
CA THR A 139 1.49 -16.65 21.58
C THR A 139 2.58 -15.95 22.35
N GLU A 140 3.18 -14.91 21.79
CA GLU A 140 4.34 -14.21 22.35
C GLU A 140 3.98 -12.83 22.93
N ARG A 141 2.70 -12.43 22.83
CA ARG A 141 2.21 -11.12 23.28
C ARG A 141 2.91 -9.94 22.62
N LEU A 142 3.39 -10.10 21.38
CA LEU A 142 3.99 -9.02 20.61
C LEU A 142 2.87 -8.18 19.94
N PRO A 143 2.61 -6.96 20.39
CA PRO A 143 1.62 -6.08 19.77
C PRO A 143 1.97 -5.84 18.31
N THR A 144 1.05 -6.19 17.40
CA THR A 144 1.32 -6.17 15.96
C THR A 144 0.16 -5.58 15.17
N LEU A 145 0.42 -4.50 14.44
CA LEU A 145 -0.56 -3.93 13.52
C LEU A 145 -0.16 -4.17 12.06
N VAL A 146 -1.12 -4.63 11.27
CA VAL A 146 -0.97 -4.95 9.86
C VAL A 146 -1.61 -3.86 9.02
N LEU A 147 -0.83 -3.21 8.17
CA LEU A 147 -1.29 -2.13 7.29
C LEU A 147 -1.36 -2.65 5.85
N ARG A 148 -2.56 -2.99 5.36
CA ARG A 148 -2.83 -3.35 3.96
C ARG A 148 -2.87 -2.09 3.11
N THR A 149 -1.69 -1.64 2.66
CA THR A 149 -1.58 -0.42 1.86
C THR A 149 -2.13 -0.61 0.46
N SER A 150 -2.90 0.36 -0.01
CA SER A 150 -3.28 0.47 -1.41
C SER A 150 -2.11 0.99 -2.26
N ARG A 151 -2.29 1.17 -3.57
CA ARG A 151 -1.25 1.64 -4.48
C ARG A 151 -0.77 3.04 -4.09
N PHE A 152 0.54 3.24 -4.01
CA PHE A 152 1.15 4.54 -3.64
C PHE A 152 2.41 4.88 -4.45
N PHE A 153 2.86 3.98 -5.29
CA PHE A 153 4.08 4.15 -6.07
C PHE A 153 3.94 5.25 -7.13
N PRO A 154 5.00 6.02 -7.42
CA PRO A 154 4.98 7.08 -8.41
C PRO A 154 5.07 6.58 -9.86
N GLU A 155 5.43 5.31 -10.07
CA GLU A 155 5.58 4.72 -11.39
C GLU A 155 4.26 4.72 -12.17
N ASP A 156 4.39 4.66 -13.52
CA ASP A 156 3.29 4.46 -14.44
C ASP A 156 2.45 3.22 -14.10
N ASP A 157 1.21 3.19 -14.57
CA ASP A 157 0.36 2.01 -14.38
C ASP A 157 0.98 0.78 -15.02
N ASP A 158 0.84 -0.37 -14.38
CA ASP A 158 1.32 -1.65 -14.88
C ASP A 158 0.51 -2.16 -16.10
N SER A 159 -0.69 -1.65 -16.34
CA SER A 159 -1.50 -1.95 -17.52
C SER A 159 -1.10 -1.08 -18.71
N ALA A 160 -0.67 -1.69 -19.80
CA ALA A 160 -0.40 -0.99 -21.08
C ALA A 160 -1.64 -0.26 -21.59
N ALA A 161 -2.83 -0.82 -21.42
CA ALA A 161 -4.09 -0.20 -21.83
C ALA A 161 -4.37 1.10 -21.04
N VAL A 162 -4.05 1.14 -19.75
CA VAL A 162 -4.18 2.36 -18.94
C VAL A 162 -3.15 3.40 -19.41
N ARG A 163 -1.89 3.02 -19.59
CA ARG A 163 -0.83 3.93 -20.05
C ARG A 163 -1.08 4.54 -21.41
N SER A 164 -1.74 3.80 -22.32
CA SER A 164 -2.08 4.31 -23.66
C SER A 164 -3.23 5.32 -23.67
N GLN A 165 -4.09 5.29 -22.64
CA GLN A 165 -5.30 6.12 -22.57
C GLN A 165 -5.18 7.29 -21.61
N TYR A 166 -4.34 7.19 -20.58
CA TYR A 166 -4.25 8.16 -19.51
C TYR A 166 -2.79 8.55 -19.23
N SER A 167 -2.54 9.84 -19.04
CA SER A 167 -1.26 10.25 -18.45
C SER A 167 -1.13 9.70 -17.03
N THR A 168 0.08 9.57 -16.53
CA THR A 168 0.35 9.09 -15.16
C THR A 168 -0.40 9.90 -14.11
N ASP A 169 -0.40 11.23 -14.22
CA ASP A 169 -1.11 12.10 -13.29
C ASP A 169 -2.62 11.91 -13.35
N ASN A 170 -3.19 11.76 -14.54
CA ASN A 170 -4.62 11.47 -14.73
C ASN A 170 -5.01 10.11 -14.11
N ALA A 171 -4.23 9.06 -14.39
CA ALA A 171 -4.47 7.73 -13.83
C ALA A 171 -4.40 7.76 -12.29
N GLN A 172 -3.38 8.42 -11.72
CA GLN A 172 -3.22 8.55 -10.27
C GLN A 172 -4.35 9.36 -9.62
N ALA A 173 -4.80 10.44 -10.27
CA ALA A 173 -5.95 11.23 -9.80
C ALA A 173 -7.24 10.38 -9.76
N ASN A 174 -7.51 9.61 -10.83
CA ASN A 174 -8.65 8.69 -10.86
C ASN A 174 -8.56 7.59 -9.79
N GLU A 175 -7.37 7.04 -9.55
CA GLU A 175 -7.15 6.01 -8.55
C GLU A 175 -7.41 6.49 -7.11
N LEU A 176 -7.20 7.77 -6.80
CA LEU A 176 -7.50 8.35 -5.48
C LEU A 176 -8.99 8.31 -5.13
N LEU A 177 -9.87 8.07 -6.09
CA LEU A 177 -11.29 7.83 -5.84
C LEU A 177 -11.53 6.50 -5.10
N TYR A 178 -10.67 5.46 -5.29
CA TYR A 178 -11.06 4.11 -4.88
C TYR A 178 -9.94 3.13 -4.49
N ARG A 179 -8.68 3.35 -4.92
CA ARG A 179 -7.62 2.33 -4.73
C ARG A 179 -6.21 2.88 -4.53
N ARG A 180 -6.05 4.18 -4.31
CA ARG A 180 -4.74 4.82 -4.14
C ARG A 180 -4.64 5.54 -2.81
N VAL A 181 -3.42 5.74 -2.35
CA VAL A 181 -3.07 6.55 -1.19
C VAL A 181 -1.76 7.28 -1.48
N ASP A 182 -1.57 8.48 -0.94
CA ASP A 182 -0.29 9.17 -1.01
C ASP A 182 0.72 8.57 -0.01
N VAL A 183 2.01 8.61 -0.36
CA VAL A 183 3.08 8.07 0.50
C VAL A 183 3.18 8.80 1.84
N ASP A 184 2.85 10.08 1.91
CA ASP A 184 2.85 10.84 3.17
C ASP A 184 1.73 10.37 4.11
N ASP A 185 0.57 10.04 3.55
CA ASP A 185 -0.53 9.43 4.29
C ASP A 185 -0.17 8.00 4.78
N ILE A 186 0.59 7.22 4.00
CA ILE A 186 1.11 5.92 4.47
C ILE A 186 2.07 6.12 5.65
N VAL A 187 2.97 7.08 5.55
CA VAL A 187 3.90 7.39 6.66
C VAL A 187 3.14 7.80 7.91
N SER A 188 2.11 8.65 7.78
CA SER A 188 1.26 9.05 8.92
C SER A 188 0.54 7.85 9.54
N ALA A 189 0.02 6.92 8.72
CA ALA A 189 -0.60 5.69 9.21
C ALA A 189 0.38 4.80 9.99
N HIS A 190 1.63 4.65 9.52
CA HIS A 190 2.65 3.89 10.24
C HIS A 190 3.01 4.50 11.59
N LEU A 191 3.12 5.83 11.66
CA LEU A 191 3.43 6.53 12.91
C LEU A 191 2.27 6.41 13.92
N LEU A 192 1.02 6.55 13.47
CA LEU A 192 -0.15 6.32 14.33
C LEU A 192 -0.27 4.87 14.76
N ALA A 193 0.03 3.91 13.87
CA ALA A 193 0.05 2.50 14.21
C ALA A 193 1.10 2.21 15.30
N GLU A 194 2.27 2.82 15.23
CA GLU A 194 3.28 2.71 16.28
C GLU A 194 2.76 3.24 17.63
N GLU A 195 2.11 4.40 17.62
CA GLU A 195 1.55 5.03 18.84
C GLU A 195 0.45 4.17 19.47
N LYS A 196 -0.37 3.52 18.65
CA LYS A 196 -1.57 2.79 19.08
C LYS A 196 -1.38 1.28 19.27
N ALA A 197 -0.25 0.71 18.86
CA ALA A 197 -0.07 -0.74 18.82
C ALA A 197 -0.23 -1.41 20.19
N LEU A 198 0.23 -0.77 21.28
CA LEU A 198 0.12 -1.32 22.64
C LEU A 198 -1.33 -1.42 23.10
N ASP A 199 -2.19 -0.48 22.73
CA ASP A 199 -3.59 -0.45 23.12
C ASP A 199 -4.46 -1.39 22.25
N LEU A 200 -4.09 -1.55 20.98
CA LEU A 200 -4.86 -2.28 19.99
C LEU A 200 -4.43 -3.75 19.86
N GLU A 201 -3.26 -4.11 20.38
CA GLU A 201 -2.65 -5.43 20.36
C GLU A 201 -2.49 -6.02 18.97
N PHE A 202 -3.58 -6.47 18.33
CA PHE A 202 -3.57 -6.97 16.94
C PHE A 202 -4.76 -6.44 16.15
N ARG A 203 -4.47 -5.81 15.01
CA ARG A 203 -5.47 -5.35 14.03
C ARG A 203 -4.91 -5.38 12.63
N ARG A 204 -5.83 -5.46 11.65
CA ARG A 204 -5.55 -5.23 10.23
C ARG A 204 -6.31 -3.99 9.78
N TYR A 205 -5.65 -3.15 8.98
CA TYR A 205 -6.22 -1.90 8.45
C TYR A 205 -5.98 -1.76 6.96
N ILE A 206 -7.00 -1.36 6.21
CA ILE A 206 -6.86 -0.88 4.85
C ILE A 206 -6.39 0.58 4.90
N ILE A 207 -5.22 0.84 4.30
CA ILE A 207 -4.63 2.18 4.19
C ILE A 207 -4.79 2.63 2.74
N SER A 208 -5.86 3.39 2.49
CA SER A 208 -6.24 3.96 1.20
C SER A 208 -6.79 5.36 1.41
N ALA A 209 -6.73 6.24 0.41
CA ALA A 209 -7.45 7.52 0.47
C ALA A 209 -8.93 7.28 0.79
N THR A 210 -9.55 8.22 1.50
CA THR A 210 -10.97 8.12 1.80
C THR A 210 -11.77 8.26 0.51
N THR A 211 -12.54 7.21 0.18
CA THR A 211 -13.41 7.20 -1.00
C THR A 211 -14.61 8.13 -0.79
N PRO A 212 -15.06 8.86 -1.82
CA PRO A 212 -16.32 9.61 -1.76
C PRO A 212 -17.57 8.74 -2.00
N PHE A 213 -17.38 7.50 -2.47
CA PHE A 213 -18.45 6.60 -2.84
C PHE A 213 -19.13 5.93 -1.63
N ARG A 214 -20.37 5.49 -1.85
CA ARG A 214 -21.18 4.72 -0.90
C ARG A 214 -21.53 3.36 -1.51
N GLN A 215 -21.99 2.43 -0.69
CA GLN A 215 -22.43 1.12 -1.19
C GLN A 215 -23.57 1.21 -2.23
N ALA A 216 -24.42 2.23 -2.13
CA ALA A 216 -25.48 2.46 -3.11
C ALA A 216 -24.96 2.78 -4.51
N ASP A 217 -23.73 3.28 -4.64
CA ASP A 217 -23.14 3.70 -5.91
C ASP A 217 -22.52 2.52 -6.69
N LEU A 218 -22.31 1.36 -6.04
CA LEU A 218 -21.50 0.26 -6.58
C LEU A 218 -21.99 -0.28 -7.93
N ALA A 219 -23.31 -0.36 -8.13
CA ALA A 219 -23.86 -0.81 -9.41
C ALA A 219 -23.62 0.24 -10.52
N ALA A 220 -23.77 1.52 -10.20
CA ALA A 220 -23.52 2.61 -11.15
C ALA A 220 -22.02 2.73 -11.47
N LEU A 221 -21.12 2.53 -10.50
CA LEU A 221 -19.65 2.54 -10.69
C LEU A 221 -19.19 1.48 -11.70
N ARG A 222 -19.86 0.34 -11.77
CA ARG A 222 -19.55 -0.72 -12.76
C ARG A 222 -19.97 -0.37 -14.18
N ASN A 223 -20.95 0.51 -14.35
CA ASN A 223 -21.54 0.80 -15.65
C ASN A 223 -21.12 2.18 -16.18
N ASN A 224 -21.03 3.19 -15.31
CA ASN A 224 -20.69 4.56 -15.69
C ASN A 224 -20.15 5.31 -14.46
N ALA A 225 -18.92 5.02 -14.09
CA ALA A 225 -18.26 5.67 -12.94
C ALA A 225 -18.14 7.19 -13.12
N ALA A 226 -17.94 7.67 -14.34
CA ALA A 226 -17.86 9.10 -14.64
C ALA A 226 -19.14 9.86 -14.27
N ALA A 227 -20.31 9.28 -14.52
CA ALA A 227 -21.58 9.90 -14.12
C ALA A 227 -21.70 10.03 -12.59
N VAL A 228 -21.30 9.00 -11.84
CA VAL A 228 -21.29 9.05 -10.37
C VAL A 228 -20.36 10.14 -9.86
N VAL A 229 -19.16 10.24 -10.45
CA VAL A 229 -18.19 11.29 -10.06
C VAL A 229 -18.73 12.68 -10.37
N HIS A 230 -19.39 12.89 -11.53
CA HIS A 230 -19.97 14.19 -11.88
C HIS A 230 -21.15 14.59 -10.96
N GLU A 231 -21.92 13.61 -10.49
CA GLU A 231 -22.98 13.87 -9.49
C GLU A 231 -22.39 14.31 -8.16
N LEU A 232 -21.33 13.64 -7.68
CA LEU A 232 -20.66 13.98 -6.42
C LEU A 232 -19.81 15.25 -6.51
N PHE A 233 -19.24 15.53 -7.68
CA PHE A 233 -18.33 16.64 -7.96
C PHE A 233 -18.68 17.30 -9.29
N PRO A 234 -19.67 18.21 -9.32
CA PRO A 234 -20.17 18.79 -10.59
C PRO A 234 -19.10 19.55 -11.42
N ASP A 235 -18.08 20.08 -10.77
CA ASP A 235 -16.98 20.80 -11.44
C ASP A 235 -15.83 19.90 -11.93
N ALA A 236 -15.86 18.61 -11.59
CA ALA A 236 -14.81 17.66 -12.01
C ALA A 236 -14.65 17.61 -13.53
N ALA A 237 -15.75 17.62 -14.30
CA ALA A 237 -15.73 17.60 -15.74
C ALA A 237 -14.92 18.75 -16.35
N GLU A 238 -15.18 19.98 -15.88
CA GLU A 238 -14.50 21.19 -16.37
C GLU A 238 -13.01 21.18 -15.98
N LEU A 239 -12.72 20.85 -14.71
CA LEU A 239 -11.35 20.81 -14.19
C LEU A 239 -10.50 19.77 -14.94
N TYR A 240 -11.04 18.59 -15.21
CA TYR A 240 -10.39 17.54 -15.97
C TYR A 240 -10.18 17.94 -17.44
N ALA A 241 -11.20 18.54 -18.07
CA ALA A 241 -11.09 19.00 -19.46
C ALA A 241 -9.97 20.03 -19.64
N ARG A 242 -9.76 20.95 -18.67
CA ARG A 242 -8.65 21.93 -18.69
C ARG A 242 -7.27 21.28 -18.70
N GLN A 243 -7.14 20.06 -18.13
CA GLN A 243 -5.91 19.28 -18.11
C GLN A 243 -5.80 18.29 -19.30
N GLY A 244 -6.84 18.17 -20.11
CA GLY A 244 -6.96 17.08 -21.10
C GLY A 244 -7.11 15.71 -20.44
N TRP A 245 -7.63 15.64 -19.23
CA TRP A 245 -7.86 14.42 -18.47
C TRP A 245 -9.26 13.86 -18.66
N THR A 246 -9.39 12.56 -18.44
CA THR A 246 -10.68 11.86 -18.45
C THR A 246 -10.84 10.98 -17.20
N LEU A 247 -12.07 10.80 -16.78
CA LEU A 247 -12.40 9.86 -15.70
C LEU A 247 -12.38 8.43 -16.24
N PHE A 248 -12.08 7.46 -15.37
CA PHE A 248 -12.25 6.04 -15.71
C PHE A 248 -13.73 5.76 -16.01
N PRO A 249 -14.04 5.00 -17.07
CA PRO A 249 -15.42 4.71 -17.45
C PRO A 249 -16.10 3.79 -16.42
N THR A 250 -15.34 2.90 -15.79
CA THR A 250 -15.84 1.93 -14.82
C THR A 250 -14.88 1.78 -13.63
N ILE A 251 -15.45 1.46 -12.48
CA ILE A 251 -14.70 1.12 -11.26
C ILE A 251 -15.23 -0.23 -10.78
N ASP A 252 -14.34 -1.19 -10.56
CA ASP A 252 -14.66 -2.57 -10.20
C ASP A 252 -14.62 -2.85 -8.69
N ARG A 253 -13.99 -1.97 -7.91
CA ARG A 253 -13.85 -2.09 -6.46
C ARG A 253 -13.65 -0.75 -5.80
N VAL A 254 -13.94 -0.68 -4.51
CA VAL A 254 -13.70 0.50 -3.66
C VAL A 254 -13.09 0.04 -2.36
N TYR A 255 -11.90 0.53 -2.01
CA TYR A 255 -11.29 0.29 -0.70
C TYR A 255 -11.85 1.23 0.35
N VAL A 256 -12.20 0.68 1.50
CA VAL A 256 -12.81 1.40 2.62
C VAL A 256 -11.81 1.46 3.77
N ASN A 257 -11.52 2.66 4.23
CA ASN A 257 -10.55 2.90 5.30
C ASN A 257 -11.19 3.22 6.66
N ASP A 258 -12.49 2.98 6.80
CA ASP A 258 -13.28 3.39 7.98
C ASP A 258 -12.70 2.85 9.29
N ARG A 259 -12.21 1.61 9.31
CA ARG A 259 -11.60 1.00 10.49
C ARG A 259 -10.33 1.75 10.91
N ALA A 260 -9.47 2.11 9.98
CA ALA A 260 -8.28 2.92 10.26
C ALA A 260 -8.65 4.33 10.76
N VAL A 261 -9.71 4.93 10.19
CA VAL A 261 -10.24 6.23 10.63
C VAL A 261 -10.76 6.15 12.06
N GLN A 262 -11.53 5.12 12.40
CA GLN A 262 -12.21 4.99 13.69
C GLN A 262 -11.25 4.56 14.82
N GLU A 263 -10.42 3.55 14.58
CA GLU A 263 -9.60 2.93 15.61
C GLU A 263 -8.21 3.59 15.76
N LEU A 264 -7.53 3.91 14.64
CA LEU A 264 -6.25 4.63 14.69
C LEU A 264 -6.43 6.15 14.84
N GLY A 265 -7.61 6.69 14.52
CA GLY A 265 -7.79 8.13 14.37
C GLY A 265 -7.12 8.69 13.12
N TRP A 266 -6.76 7.82 12.16
CA TRP A 266 -6.06 8.21 10.95
C TRP A 266 -6.95 9.03 10.01
N ARG A 267 -6.39 10.11 9.43
CA ARG A 267 -7.08 11.01 8.52
C ARG A 267 -6.17 11.26 7.31
N PRO A 268 -6.37 10.54 6.19
CA PRO A 268 -5.62 10.82 4.97
C PRO A 268 -5.89 12.24 4.47
N GLN A 269 -4.84 12.91 4.01
CA GLN A 269 -4.89 14.31 3.56
C GLN A 269 -4.93 14.43 2.03
N TYR A 270 -4.62 13.34 1.33
CA TYR A 270 -4.46 13.32 -0.13
C TYR A 270 -5.55 12.44 -0.75
N ASP A 271 -6.74 13.01 -0.88
CA ASP A 271 -7.93 12.40 -1.47
C ASP A 271 -8.32 13.07 -2.80
N PHE A 272 -9.41 12.62 -3.40
CA PHE A 272 -9.90 13.19 -4.65
C PHE A 272 -10.40 14.64 -4.52
N GLN A 273 -10.93 15.04 -3.37
CA GLN A 273 -11.31 16.46 -3.14
C GLN A 273 -10.08 17.36 -3.21
N ARG A 274 -8.94 16.89 -2.67
CA ARG A 274 -7.67 17.60 -2.80
C ARG A 274 -7.23 17.69 -4.26
N VAL A 275 -7.36 16.62 -5.05
CA VAL A 275 -7.08 16.69 -6.50
C VAL A 275 -7.82 17.86 -7.13
N LEU A 276 -9.14 17.92 -6.98
CA LEU A 276 -9.96 18.98 -7.57
C LEU A 276 -9.57 20.37 -7.06
N ARG A 277 -9.27 20.52 -5.77
CA ARG A 277 -8.79 21.79 -5.21
C ARG A 277 -7.48 22.23 -5.86
N CYS A 278 -6.52 21.31 -5.96
CA CYS A 278 -5.22 21.60 -6.59
C CYS A 278 -5.36 21.94 -8.07
N LEU A 279 -6.27 21.29 -8.79
CA LEU A 279 -6.54 21.64 -10.19
C LEU A 279 -7.14 23.04 -10.35
N ARG A 280 -8.00 23.49 -9.42
CA ARG A 280 -8.51 24.88 -9.39
C ARG A 280 -7.39 25.91 -9.15
N GLU A 281 -6.45 25.55 -8.28
CA GLU A 281 -5.34 26.40 -7.86
C GLU A 281 -4.11 26.35 -8.80
N GLY A 282 -4.10 25.43 -9.78
CA GLY A 282 -2.96 25.19 -10.66
C GLY A 282 -1.74 24.61 -9.91
N SER A 283 -1.98 23.83 -8.84
CA SER A 283 -0.95 23.24 -7.99
C SER A 283 -0.93 21.71 -8.09
N ASP A 284 0.19 21.09 -7.66
CA ASP A 284 0.33 19.63 -7.65
C ASP A 284 -0.45 19.01 -6.49
N PHE A 285 -1.25 17.99 -6.77
CA PHE A 285 -2.07 17.29 -5.77
C PHE A 285 -1.27 16.32 -4.89
N ARG A 286 -0.09 15.89 -5.34
CA ARG A 286 0.79 14.97 -4.60
C ARG A 286 1.47 15.66 -3.42
N SER A 287 1.81 14.89 -2.40
CA SER A 287 2.57 15.40 -1.27
C SER A 287 3.99 15.85 -1.68
N PRO A 288 4.62 16.77 -0.94
CA PRO A 288 6.04 17.06 -1.10
C PRO A 288 6.90 15.79 -0.99
N LEU A 289 6.53 14.84 -0.10
CA LEU A 289 7.23 13.58 0.07
C LEU A 289 7.12 12.70 -1.19
N ALA A 290 5.94 12.56 -1.78
CA ALA A 290 5.72 11.81 -3.01
C ALA A 290 6.60 12.34 -4.16
N ARG A 291 6.70 13.65 -4.31
CA ARG A 291 7.54 14.31 -5.33
C ARG A 291 9.05 14.10 -5.09
N GLN A 292 9.47 14.00 -3.83
CA GLN A 292 10.88 13.82 -3.46
C GLN A 292 11.35 12.36 -3.57
N VAL A 293 10.47 11.41 -3.26
CA VAL A 293 10.85 9.98 -3.20
C VAL A 293 11.18 9.46 -4.60
N GLY A 294 10.41 9.84 -5.61
CA GLY A 294 10.54 9.33 -6.97
C GLY A 294 10.44 7.80 -7.08
N SER A 295 10.65 7.27 -8.27
CA SER A 295 10.76 5.84 -8.49
C SER A 295 12.12 5.33 -8.00
N LYS A 296 12.13 4.21 -7.27
CA LYS A 296 13.36 3.57 -6.81
C LYS A 296 13.91 2.53 -7.77
N GLY A 297 13.13 2.18 -8.81
CA GLY A 297 13.42 1.04 -9.69
C GLY A 297 13.43 -0.29 -8.92
N TYR A 298 12.56 -1.19 -9.27
CA TYR A 298 12.49 -2.53 -8.66
C TYR A 298 13.50 -3.49 -9.27
N HIS A 299 13.97 -3.16 -10.46
CA HIS A 299 14.83 -3.99 -11.30
C HIS A 299 16.04 -3.19 -11.76
N SER A 300 17.14 -3.90 -12.05
CA SER A 300 18.32 -3.32 -12.69
C SER A 300 18.19 -3.25 -14.22
N GLY A 301 17.16 -3.89 -14.79
CA GLY A 301 16.91 -3.94 -16.24
C GLY A 301 15.87 -2.94 -16.69
N VAL A 302 15.93 -2.56 -17.97
CA VAL A 302 14.90 -1.79 -18.67
C VAL A 302 13.98 -2.79 -19.37
N PHE A 303 12.67 -2.63 -19.23
CA PHE A 303 11.66 -3.47 -19.85
C PHE A 303 10.98 -2.71 -20.98
N GLU A 304 10.74 -3.39 -22.12
CA GLU A 304 10.12 -2.78 -23.31
C GLU A 304 8.64 -2.45 -23.10
N GLU A 305 7.95 -3.21 -22.24
CA GLU A 305 6.49 -3.13 -22.06
C GLU A 305 6.04 -2.35 -20.81
N GLY A 306 6.92 -1.57 -20.18
CA GLY A 306 6.54 -0.76 -19.03
C GLY A 306 7.56 -0.78 -17.89
N PRO A 307 7.20 -0.26 -16.72
CA PRO A 307 8.15 -0.12 -15.59
C PRO A 307 8.64 -1.47 -15.05
N TYR A 308 7.92 -2.56 -15.32
CA TYR A 308 8.27 -3.95 -15.00
C TYR A 308 7.36 -4.93 -15.77
N PRO A 309 7.82 -6.17 -16.03
CA PRO A 309 7.00 -7.15 -16.73
C PRO A 309 5.83 -7.57 -15.83
N VAL A 310 4.63 -7.42 -16.36
CA VAL A 310 3.41 -7.90 -15.73
C VAL A 310 2.96 -9.13 -16.48
N GLN A 311 3.01 -10.31 -15.83
CA GLN A 311 2.27 -11.46 -16.36
C GLN A 311 0.79 -11.18 -16.18
N GLU A 312 0.05 -11.08 -17.28
CA GLU A 312 -1.40 -11.14 -17.21
C GLU A 312 -1.81 -12.47 -16.60
N PRO A 313 -2.79 -12.51 -15.70
CA PRO A 313 -3.29 -13.78 -15.17
C PRO A 313 -3.91 -14.56 -16.34
N HIS A 314 -3.39 -15.75 -16.62
CA HIS A 314 -4.00 -16.75 -17.51
C HIS A 314 -5.28 -17.29 -16.89
#